data_c8df06d8c66fed5e4d76e6e387626444
#
_entry.id   c8df06d8c66fed5e4d76e6e387626444
#
_cell.length_a   1.000
_cell.length_b   1.000
_cell.length_c   1.000
_cell.angle_alpha   90.00
_cell.angle_beta   90.00
_cell.angle_gamma   90.00
#
_symmetry.space_group_name_H-M   'P 1'
#
loop_
_entity.id
_entity.type
_entity.pdbx_description
1 polymer ?
#
loop_
_entity_poly.entity_id
_entity_poly.type
_entity_poly.pdbx_seq_one_letter_code
_entity_poly.pdbx_strand_id
1 'polypeptide(L)'
;MENIRIIHTNDIHSSFEEFLRMGTIIKENTNENTIILDGGDFNDFSSIITKGSNGKAGLDMLNHLGYSALTIGNNEGFQKIKTIEKMCSFNLIDILSCNLFKEDGSQVNGVKPFIIKKINNIRFLIIGVSPYRQSYDEYFNCYGMKVVEPFDIIRKIIKDQKGNYDFVILLSHLGLKTDIMMTQSINNIDIIIGGHSHHAIDAVKVNNTIIHQSGVRGSHVGILDIYINDGKIVGFSDKNIENTGKIAPDKQITKLFMEYEEIAKEKLRKIVAKANETLVYNITNECNYTNLIVDYLYNKYECDFALVNSGITQHNVKKGKVSKKHFLFSSIYYIIK
;
A
#
# COMPACT_ATOMS: atom_id res chain seq x y z
N MET A 1 -5.40 30.02 -17.70
CA MET A 1 -4.93 29.43 -16.45
C MET A 1 -5.75 28.18 -16.19
N GLU A 2 -5.12 27.02 -16.06
CA GLU A 2 -5.77 25.74 -15.79
C GLU A 2 -5.57 25.40 -14.31
N ASN A 3 -6.58 24.79 -13.69
CA ASN A 3 -6.50 24.27 -12.33
C ASN A 3 -6.69 22.76 -12.38
N ILE A 4 -5.71 22.02 -11.91
CA ILE A 4 -5.75 20.56 -11.79
C ILE A 4 -5.72 20.20 -10.31
N ARG A 5 -6.64 19.32 -9.90
CA ARG A 5 -6.73 18.81 -8.55
C ARG A 5 -6.12 17.41 -8.45
N ILE A 6 -5.27 17.20 -7.45
CA ILE A 6 -4.77 15.90 -7.08
C ILE A 6 -5.38 15.57 -5.71
N ILE A 7 -6.20 14.53 -5.65
CA ILE A 7 -6.67 13.95 -4.38
C ILE A 7 -5.80 12.73 -4.11
N HIS A 8 -5.35 12.58 -2.89
CA HIS A 8 -4.55 11.41 -2.57
C HIS A 8 -4.74 10.88 -1.16
N THR A 9 -4.39 9.62 -1.02
CA THR A 9 -4.29 8.87 0.23
C THR A 9 -2.97 8.14 0.27
N ASN A 10 -2.57 7.70 1.45
CA ASN A 10 -1.41 6.83 1.67
C ASN A 10 -1.55 6.10 2.99
N ASP A 11 -0.87 4.95 3.13
CA ASP A 11 -0.76 4.21 4.39
C ASP A 11 -2.12 3.90 5.05
N ILE A 12 -3.11 3.49 4.25
CA ILE A 12 -4.45 3.15 4.74
C ILE A 12 -4.43 1.88 5.61
N HIS A 13 -3.51 0.94 5.33
CA HIS A 13 -3.33 -0.29 6.11
C HIS A 13 -4.64 -1.06 6.36
N SER A 14 -5.49 -1.16 5.33
CA SER A 14 -6.80 -1.81 5.43
C SER A 14 -7.71 -1.29 6.54
N SER A 15 -7.55 -0.02 6.94
CA SER A 15 -8.47 0.68 7.85
C SER A 15 -9.76 1.03 7.10
N PHE A 16 -10.52 -0.03 6.74
CA PHE A 16 -11.67 0.11 5.85
C PHE A 16 -12.78 0.98 6.42
N GLU A 17 -13.06 0.91 7.72
CA GLU A 17 -14.10 1.74 8.34
C GLU A 17 -13.80 3.24 8.17
N GLU A 18 -12.54 3.62 8.34
CA GLU A 18 -12.04 4.97 8.07
C GLU A 18 -12.16 5.30 6.59
N PHE A 19 -11.77 4.36 5.72
CA PHE A 19 -11.80 4.55 4.28
C PHE A 19 -13.22 4.74 3.72
N LEU A 20 -14.23 4.10 4.33
CA LEU A 20 -15.63 4.34 3.94
C LEU A 20 -16.05 5.81 4.12
N ARG A 21 -15.58 6.49 5.18
CA ARG A 21 -15.81 7.93 5.40
C ARG A 21 -14.98 8.79 4.45
N MET A 22 -13.72 8.38 4.18
CA MET A 22 -12.89 9.06 3.18
C MET A 22 -13.54 9.06 1.81
N GLY A 23 -14.28 8.00 1.46
CA GLY A 23 -15.04 7.94 0.21
C GLY A 23 -16.01 9.11 0.03
N THR A 24 -16.65 9.56 1.11
CA THR A 24 -17.50 10.76 1.09
C THR A 24 -16.67 12.01 0.83
N ILE A 25 -15.56 12.20 1.56
CA ILE A 25 -14.66 13.35 1.37
C ILE A 25 -14.15 13.40 -0.07
N ILE A 26 -13.70 12.26 -0.60
CA ILE A 26 -13.15 12.15 -1.97
C ILE A 26 -14.22 12.56 -2.99
N LYS A 27 -15.43 11.99 -2.91
CA LYS A 27 -16.52 12.29 -3.86
C LYS A 27 -16.96 13.74 -3.81
N GLU A 28 -17.05 14.33 -2.63
CA GLU A 28 -17.44 15.75 -2.46
C GLU A 28 -16.38 16.72 -3.03
N ASN A 29 -15.15 16.28 -3.16
CA ASN A 29 -14.04 17.11 -3.63
C ASN A 29 -13.57 16.76 -5.05
N THR A 30 -14.12 15.72 -5.69
CA THR A 30 -13.78 15.32 -7.05
C THR A 30 -14.55 16.18 -8.08
N ASN A 31 -13.85 16.60 -9.15
CA ASN A 31 -14.40 17.26 -10.32
C ASN A 31 -13.76 16.69 -11.60
N GLU A 32 -14.13 17.21 -12.78
CA GLU A 32 -13.60 16.75 -14.07
C GLU A 32 -12.08 16.94 -14.25
N ASN A 33 -11.47 17.81 -13.45
CA ASN A 33 -10.03 18.10 -13.49
C ASN A 33 -9.26 17.39 -12.37
N THR A 34 -9.80 16.28 -11.85
CA THR A 34 -9.21 15.59 -10.69
C THR A 34 -8.46 14.33 -11.11
N ILE A 35 -7.25 14.14 -10.54
CA ILE A 35 -6.51 12.89 -10.52
C ILE A 35 -6.54 12.36 -9.09
N ILE A 36 -6.89 11.07 -8.90
CA ILE A 36 -6.92 10.45 -7.57
C ILE A 36 -5.84 9.36 -7.52
N LEU A 37 -4.98 9.40 -6.48
CA LEU A 37 -3.80 8.54 -6.33
C LEU A 37 -3.67 7.98 -4.92
N ASP A 38 -3.01 6.82 -4.79
CA ASP A 38 -2.66 6.26 -3.48
C ASP A 38 -1.14 6.04 -3.35
N GLY A 39 -0.56 6.58 -2.29
CA GLY A 39 0.88 6.53 -1.98
C GLY A 39 1.40 5.19 -1.43
N GLY A 40 0.62 4.11 -1.53
CA GLY A 40 1.01 2.75 -1.12
C GLY A 40 0.63 2.40 0.32
N ASP A 41 0.86 1.14 0.68
CA ASP A 41 0.42 0.54 1.94
C ASP A 41 -1.10 0.68 2.16
N PHE A 42 -1.86 0.55 1.08
CA PHE A 42 -3.31 0.50 1.15
C PHE A 42 -3.78 -0.85 1.71
N ASN A 43 -3.25 -1.96 1.17
CA ASN A 43 -3.61 -3.32 1.55
C ASN A 43 -2.67 -3.86 2.64
N ASP A 44 -3.21 -4.08 3.84
CA ASP A 44 -2.53 -4.84 4.89
C ASP A 44 -3.12 -6.25 4.97
N PHE A 45 -2.31 -7.26 4.68
CA PHE A 45 -2.72 -8.66 4.65
C PHE A 45 -2.84 -9.30 6.05
N SER A 46 -2.65 -8.54 7.12
CA SER A 46 -3.15 -8.90 8.45
C SER A 46 -4.68 -8.78 8.52
N SER A 47 -5.28 -7.92 7.71
CA SER A 47 -6.73 -7.78 7.59
C SER A 47 -7.37 -9.04 6.99
N ILE A 48 -8.41 -9.51 7.66
CA ILE A 48 -9.24 -10.65 7.23
C ILE A 48 -9.82 -10.42 5.83
N ILE A 49 -10.30 -9.22 5.57
CA ILE A 49 -10.97 -8.86 4.31
C ILE A 49 -9.94 -8.81 3.18
N THR A 50 -8.80 -8.16 3.42
CA THR A 50 -7.70 -8.07 2.45
C THR A 50 -7.18 -9.46 2.10
N LYS A 51 -6.88 -10.28 3.10
CA LYS A 51 -6.40 -11.66 2.91
C LYS A 51 -7.44 -12.55 2.25
N GLY A 52 -8.69 -12.48 2.70
CA GLY A 52 -9.81 -13.26 2.15
C GLY A 52 -10.12 -12.95 0.69
N SER A 53 -9.89 -11.70 0.26
CA SER A 53 -10.09 -11.24 -1.12
C SER A 53 -8.82 -11.23 -1.98
N ASN A 54 -7.64 -11.59 -1.42
CA ASN A 54 -6.33 -11.40 -2.05
C ASN A 54 -6.08 -9.94 -2.47
N GLY A 55 -6.44 -8.97 -1.63
CA GLY A 55 -6.31 -7.55 -1.89
C GLY A 55 -7.39 -6.95 -2.79
N LYS A 56 -8.28 -7.78 -3.36
CA LYS A 56 -9.30 -7.31 -4.31
C LYS A 56 -10.27 -6.32 -3.69
N ALA A 57 -10.66 -6.50 -2.43
CA ALA A 57 -11.60 -5.61 -1.74
C ALA A 57 -11.11 -4.15 -1.75
N GLY A 58 -9.85 -3.92 -1.39
CA GLY A 58 -9.25 -2.59 -1.43
C GLY A 58 -9.21 -2.01 -2.84
N LEU A 59 -8.74 -2.80 -3.82
CA LEU A 59 -8.65 -2.36 -5.21
C LEU A 59 -10.02 -2.03 -5.82
N ASP A 60 -11.07 -2.79 -5.50
CA ASP A 60 -12.43 -2.50 -5.97
C ASP A 60 -12.97 -1.19 -5.36
N MET A 61 -12.70 -0.94 -4.08
CA MET A 61 -13.10 0.33 -3.44
C MET A 61 -12.34 1.53 -4.02
N LEU A 62 -11.04 1.40 -4.28
CA LEU A 62 -10.24 2.42 -4.96
C LEU A 62 -10.76 2.68 -6.38
N ASN A 63 -11.00 1.63 -7.16
CA ASN A 63 -11.57 1.73 -8.50
C ASN A 63 -12.92 2.45 -8.50
N HIS A 64 -13.79 2.10 -7.54
CA HIS A 64 -15.12 2.71 -7.41
C HIS A 64 -15.05 4.22 -7.11
N LEU A 65 -14.02 4.66 -6.39
CA LEU A 65 -13.77 6.08 -6.11
C LEU A 65 -12.98 6.78 -7.22
N GLY A 66 -12.62 6.09 -8.31
CA GLY A 66 -11.95 6.67 -9.47
C GLY A 66 -10.45 6.87 -9.33
N TYR A 67 -9.81 6.13 -8.43
CA TYR A 67 -8.35 6.15 -8.35
C TYR A 67 -7.71 5.72 -9.67
N SER A 68 -6.72 6.47 -10.10
CA SER A 68 -5.97 6.18 -11.32
C SER A 68 -4.87 5.17 -11.09
N ALA A 69 -4.20 5.25 -9.95
CA ALA A 69 -3.09 4.36 -9.61
C ALA A 69 -2.85 4.30 -8.10
N LEU A 70 -2.19 3.21 -7.67
CA LEU A 70 -1.50 3.12 -6.39
C LEU A 70 -0.04 2.70 -6.62
N THR A 71 0.88 3.09 -5.73
CA THR A 71 2.22 2.51 -5.69
C THR A 71 2.29 1.35 -4.71
N ILE A 72 3.23 0.41 -4.93
CA ILE A 72 3.45 -0.71 -4.01
C ILE A 72 4.22 -0.21 -2.80
N GLY A 73 3.62 -0.31 -1.61
CA GLY A 73 4.29 -0.10 -0.34
C GLY A 73 4.95 -1.37 0.21
N ASN A 74 5.41 -1.32 1.48
CA ASN A 74 6.02 -2.50 2.10
C ASN A 74 4.98 -3.58 2.47
N ASN A 75 3.76 -3.21 2.82
CA ASN A 75 2.75 -4.21 3.18
C ASN A 75 2.29 -5.05 1.99
N GLU A 76 2.12 -4.45 0.81
CA GLU A 76 1.92 -5.21 -0.43
C GLU A 76 3.19 -5.99 -0.78
N GLY A 77 4.37 -5.37 -0.66
CA GLY A 77 5.67 -5.97 -0.98
C GLY A 77 6.04 -7.15 -0.10
N PHE A 78 5.55 -7.20 1.14
CA PHE A 78 5.75 -8.35 2.03
C PHE A 78 4.84 -9.54 1.72
N GLN A 79 4.20 -9.54 0.57
CA GLN A 79 3.46 -10.67 0.06
C GLN A 79 4.29 -11.44 -0.98
N LYS A 80 3.94 -12.72 -1.18
CA LYS A 80 4.57 -13.49 -2.26
C LYS A 80 4.27 -12.82 -3.60
N ILE A 81 5.24 -12.85 -4.51
CA ILE A 81 5.11 -12.29 -5.86
C ILE A 81 3.78 -12.67 -6.55
N LYS A 82 3.31 -13.92 -6.39
CA LYS A 82 2.03 -14.37 -6.92
C LYS A 82 0.82 -13.60 -6.37
N THR A 83 0.91 -13.05 -5.17
CA THR A 83 -0.16 -12.22 -4.60
C THR A 83 -0.22 -10.88 -5.30
N ILE A 84 0.93 -10.24 -5.54
CA ILE A 84 1.02 -8.98 -6.29
C ILE A 84 0.54 -9.19 -7.73
N GLU A 85 1.03 -10.22 -8.42
CA GLU A 85 0.58 -10.55 -9.78
C GLU A 85 -0.94 -10.82 -9.83
N LYS A 86 -1.48 -11.44 -8.78
CA LYS A 86 -2.93 -11.66 -8.64
C LYS A 86 -3.69 -10.35 -8.47
N MET A 87 -3.19 -9.43 -7.64
CA MET A 87 -3.77 -8.09 -7.49
C MET A 87 -3.79 -7.35 -8.84
N CYS A 88 -2.67 -7.35 -9.57
CA CYS A 88 -2.59 -6.76 -10.91
C CYS A 88 -3.57 -7.39 -11.90
N SER A 89 -3.78 -8.72 -11.82
CA SER A 89 -4.67 -9.44 -12.73
C SER A 89 -6.16 -9.06 -12.61
N PHE A 90 -6.56 -8.35 -11.56
CA PHE A 90 -7.93 -7.84 -11.44
C PHE A 90 -8.21 -6.66 -12.38
N ASN A 91 -7.17 -5.98 -12.89
CA ASN A 91 -7.28 -4.84 -13.81
C ASN A 91 -8.24 -3.73 -13.36
N LEU A 92 -8.25 -3.44 -12.06
CA LEU A 92 -9.16 -2.46 -11.46
C LEU A 92 -8.56 -1.05 -11.48
N ILE A 93 -7.30 -0.92 -11.06
CA ILE A 93 -6.51 0.30 -11.10
C ILE A 93 -5.07 -0.05 -11.49
N ASP A 94 -4.29 0.93 -11.90
CA ASP A 94 -2.88 0.73 -12.21
C ASP A 94 -2.06 0.58 -10.93
N ILE A 95 -1.28 -0.50 -10.83
CA ILE A 95 -0.36 -0.77 -9.71
C ILE A 95 1.04 -0.45 -10.18
N LEU A 96 1.70 0.50 -9.49
CA LEU A 96 2.95 1.08 -9.96
C LEU A 96 4.13 0.73 -9.06
N SER A 97 5.27 0.41 -9.69
CA SER A 97 6.61 0.45 -9.09
C SER A 97 7.68 0.41 -10.19
N CYS A 98 8.57 1.38 -10.20
CA CYS A 98 9.67 1.41 -11.15
C CYS A 98 10.91 0.65 -10.68
N ASN A 99 11.00 0.33 -9.38
CA ASN A 99 12.18 -0.25 -8.76
C ASN A 99 11.96 -1.65 -8.14
N LEU A 100 10.80 -2.27 -8.38
CA LEU A 100 10.48 -3.63 -7.94
C LEU A 100 10.53 -4.61 -9.13
N PHE A 101 11.35 -5.65 -8.99
CA PHE A 101 11.60 -6.64 -10.03
C PHE A 101 11.45 -8.06 -9.49
N LYS A 102 11.41 -9.04 -10.39
CA LYS A 102 11.62 -10.46 -10.06
C LYS A 102 13.09 -10.73 -9.75
N GLU A 103 13.40 -11.87 -9.16
CA GLU A 103 14.78 -12.29 -8.89
C GLU A 103 15.64 -12.32 -10.15
N ASP A 104 15.07 -12.67 -11.30
CA ASP A 104 15.74 -12.70 -12.60
C ASP A 104 15.94 -11.32 -13.25
N GLY A 105 15.51 -10.25 -12.57
CA GLY A 105 15.60 -8.87 -13.03
C GLY A 105 14.48 -8.44 -13.99
N SER A 106 13.55 -9.32 -14.35
CA SER A 106 12.40 -8.95 -15.16
C SER A 106 11.35 -8.19 -14.32
N GLN A 107 10.48 -7.42 -15.00
CA GLN A 107 9.37 -6.72 -14.35
C GLN A 107 8.40 -7.71 -13.70
N VAL A 108 7.88 -7.38 -12.51
CA VAL A 108 6.78 -8.14 -11.90
C VAL A 108 5.55 -8.05 -12.79
N ASN A 109 4.92 -9.18 -13.10
CA ASN A 109 3.81 -9.22 -14.06
C ASN A 109 2.64 -8.34 -13.62
N GLY A 110 2.26 -7.42 -14.51
CA GLY A 110 1.16 -6.48 -14.32
C GLY A 110 1.51 -5.24 -13.50
N VAL A 111 2.68 -5.17 -12.86
CA VAL A 111 3.19 -3.94 -12.25
C VAL A 111 3.78 -3.06 -13.34
N LYS A 112 3.36 -1.79 -13.38
CA LYS A 112 3.88 -0.80 -14.34
C LYS A 112 4.91 0.10 -13.66
N PRO A 113 6.00 0.50 -14.34
CA PRO A 113 6.94 1.47 -13.77
C PRO A 113 6.32 2.88 -13.67
N PHE A 114 5.46 3.22 -14.59
CA PHE A 114 4.76 4.51 -14.69
C PHE A 114 3.49 4.39 -15.54
N ILE A 115 2.67 5.43 -15.50
CA ILE A 115 1.57 5.70 -16.44
C ILE A 115 1.65 7.15 -16.91
N ILE A 116 0.99 7.45 -18.03
CA ILE A 116 0.73 8.83 -18.48
C ILE A 116 -0.77 9.08 -18.38
N LYS A 117 -1.16 9.99 -17.50
CA LYS A 117 -2.55 10.41 -17.31
C LYS A 117 -2.77 11.75 -17.97
N LYS A 118 -3.78 11.84 -18.82
CA LYS A 118 -4.17 13.10 -19.46
C LYS A 118 -5.42 13.66 -18.77
N ILE A 119 -5.35 14.92 -18.36
CA ILE A 119 -6.49 15.71 -17.89
C ILE A 119 -6.53 16.98 -18.75
N ASN A 120 -7.64 17.21 -19.41
CA ASN A 120 -7.74 18.24 -20.46
C ASN A 120 -6.63 18.05 -21.52
N ASN A 121 -5.78 19.05 -21.71
CA ASN A 121 -4.63 18.96 -22.62
C ASN A 121 -3.30 18.71 -21.92
N ILE A 122 -3.31 18.54 -20.59
CA ILE A 122 -2.11 18.35 -19.77
C ILE A 122 -1.86 16.86 -19.53
N ARG A 123 -0.63 16.44 -19.72
CA ARG A 123 -0.17 15.05 -19.58
C ARG A 123 0.74 14.95 -18.35
N PHE A 124 0.36 14.10 -17.41
CA PHE A 124 1.13 13.81 -16.20
C PHE A 124 1.81 12.45 -16.35
N LEU A 125 3.15 12.43 -16.28
CA LEU A 125 3.93 11.20 -16.08
C LEU A 125 3.90 10.85 -14.60
N ILE A 126 3.20 9.78 -14.24
CA ILE A 126 3.06 9.31 -12.85
C ILE A 126 3.95 8.09 -12.68
N ILE A 127 5.02 8.22 -11.90
CA ILE A 127 6.02 7.16 -11.66
C ILE A 127 5.78 6.60 -10.26
N GLY A 128 5.59 5.28 -10.12
CA GLY A 128 5.47 4.62 -8.81
C GLY A 128 6.84 4.21 -8.27
N VAL A 129 7.04 4.35 -6.95
CA VAL A 129 8.30 3.96 -6.29
C VAL A 129 8.01 3.21 -5.01
N SER A 130 8.50 1.98 -4.92
CA SER A 130 8.44 1.13 -3.73
C SER A 130 9.55 1.46 -2.73
N PRO A 131 9.38 1.12 -1.45
CA PRO A 131 10.39 1.41 -0.43
C PRO A 131 11.72 0.73 -0.76
N TYR A 132 12.81 1.47 -0.52
CA TYR A 132 14.17 0.98 -0.73
C TYR A 132 15.04 1.22 0.49
N ARG A 133 15.55 0.15 1.05
CA ARG A 133 16.64 0.05 2.04
C ARG A 133 17.20 -1.36 1.94
N GLN A 134 18.43 -1.58 2.37
CA GLN A 134 19.03 -2.93 2.36
C GLN A 134 18.14 -3.97 3.07
N SER A 135 17.53 -3.63 4.21
CA SER A 135 16.61 -4.51 4.92
C SER A 135 15.36 -4.86 4.11
N TYR A 136 14.83 -3.96 3.29
CA TYR A 136 13.69 -4.26 2.43
C TYR A 136 14.05 -5.19 1.29
N ASP A 137 15.25 -5.05 0.70
CA ASP A 137 15.71 -5.97 -0.34
C ASP A 137 15.78 -7.41 0.19
N GLU A 138 16.31 -7.61 1.41
CA GLU A 138 16.33 -8.92 2.06
C GLU A 138 14.92 -9.50 2.25
N TYR A 139 13.94 -8.67 2.67
CA TYR A 139 12.54 -9.09 2.81
C TYR A 139 11.90 -9.42 1.47
N PHE A 140 12.03 -8.56 0.47
CA PHE A 140 11.45 -8.81 -0.85
C PHE A 140 12.03 -10.07 -1.50
N ASN A 141 13.33 -10.35 -1.30
CA ASN A 141 13.98 -11.56 -1.77
C ASN A 141 13.33 -12.83 -1.18
N CYS A 142 12.93 -12.83 0.11
CA CYS A 142 12.22 -13.95 0.72
C CYS A 142 10.88 -14.26 0.02
N TYR A 143 10.34 -13.33 -0.74
CA TYR A 143 9.05 -13.45 -1.44
C TYR A 143 9.18 -13.56 -2.96
N GLY A 144 10.40 -13.72 -3.47
CA GLY A 144 10.70 -13.91 -4.90
C GLY A 144 10.80 -12.59 -5.68
N MET A 145 11.12 -11.50 -5.00
CA MET A 145 11.22 -10.16 -5.59
C MET A 145 12.51 -9.48 -5.16
N LYS A 146 12.94 -8.51 -5.94
CA LYS A 146 14.10 -7.67 -5.68
C LYS A 146 13.70 -6.21 -5.79
N VAL A 147 14.03 -5.41 -4.78
CA VAL A 147 13.89 -3.96 -4.84
C VAL A 147 15.27 -3.32 -5.04
N VAL A 148 15.35 -2.37 -5.95
CA VAL A 148 16.63 -1.70 -6.27
C VAL A 148 16.54 -0.20 -6.01
N GLU A 149 17.71 0.42 -5.93
CA GLU A 149 17.85 1.86 -5.74
C GLU A 149 17.15 2.63 -6.88
N PRO A 150 16.21 3.55 -6.60
CA PRO A 150 15.30 4.08 -7.62
C PRO A 150 15.83 5.30 -8.39
N PHE A 151 16.85 6.01 -7.90
CA PHE A 151 17.21 7.34 -8.42
C PHE A 151 17.57 7.32 -9.91
N ASP A 152 18.43 6.40 -10.35
CA ASP A 152 18.84 6.31 -11.76
C ASP A 152 17.71 5.81 -12.66
N ILE A 153 16.85 4.94 -12.12
CA ILE A 153 15.69 4.44 -12.86
C ILE A 153 14.71 5.59 -13.13
N ILE A 154 14.42 6.41 -12.13
CA ILE A 154 13.53 7.58 -12.25
C ILE A 154 14.12 8.56 -13.28
N ARG A 155 15.42 8.89 -13.17
CA ARG A 155 16.10 9.76 -14.17
C ARG A 155 15.96 9.20 -15.58
N LYS A 156 16.15 7.89 -15.74
CA LYS A 156 16.03 7.22 -17.04
C LYS A 156 14.60 7.31 -17.58
N ILE A 157 13.57 7.02 -16.76
CA ILE A 157 12.16 7.11 -17.17
C ILE A 157 11.82 8.53 -17.62
N ILE A 158 12.16 9.54 -16.82
CA ILE A 158 11.91 10.96 -17.14
C ILE A 158 12.58 11.34 -18.47
N LYS A 159 13.83 10.90 -18.69
CA LYS A 159 14.54 11.15 -19.93
C LYS A 159 13.92 10.44 -21.13
N ASP A 160 13.60 9.16 -20.99
CA ASP A 160 13.10 8.33 -22.09
C ASP A 160 11.67 8.74 -22.51
N GLN A 161 10.88 9.28 -21.56
CA GLN A 161 9.52 9.77 -21.82
C GLN A 161 9.47 11.24 -22.23
N LYS A 162 10.60 11.92 -22.38
CA LYS A 162 10.65 13.34 -22.78
C LYS A 162 9.82 13.60 -24.04
N GLY A 163 8.90 14.57 -23.96
CA GLY A 163 7.94 14.93 -25.02
C GLY A 163 6.61 14.20 -24.95
N ASN A 164 6.47 13.16 -24.14
CA ASN A 164 5.22 12.46 -23.92
C ASN A 164 4.43 12.98 -22.71
N TYR A 165 5.01 13.83 -21.89
CA TYR A 165 4.40 14.42 -20.70
C TYR A 165 4.72 15.92 -20.60
N ASP A 166 3.95 16.59 -19.76
CA ASP A 166 4.11 18.01 -19.45
C ASP A 166 4.60 18.20 -18.00
N PHE A 167 4.16 17.35 -17.05
CA PHE A 167 4.56 17.35 -15.65
C PHE A 167 4.84 15.94 -15.14
N VAL A 168 5.70 15.84 -14.11
CA VAL A 168 6.08 14.59 -13.45
C VAL A 168 5.51 14.53 -12.03
N ILE A 169 4.72 13.50 -11.73
CA ILE A 169 4.29 13.14 -10.39
C ILE A 169 5.04 11.88 -9.97
N LEU A 170 5.79 11.97 -8.88
CA LEU A 170 6.35 10.80 -8.21
C LEU A 170 5.37 10.32 -7.15
N LEU A 171 4.83 9.11 -7.32
CA LEU A 171 3.98 8.44 -6.33
C LEU A 171 4.89 7.57 -5.48
N SER A 172 5.32 8.10 -4.33
CA SER A 172 6.46 7.59 -3.58
C SER A 172 6.05 6.88 -2.29
N HIS A 173 6.60 5.68 -2.08
CA HIS A 173 6.56 5.01 -0.78
C HIS A 173 7.94 4.93 -0.09
N LEU A 174 8.79 5.95 -0.30
CA LEU A 174 10.16 6.01 0.25
C LEU A 174 10.23 6.65 1.63
N GLY A 175 9.22 7.42 2.01
CA GLY A 175 9.18 8.23 3.22
C GLY A 175 9.75 9.64 3.03
N LEU A 176 9.22 10.59 3.80
CA LEU A 176 9.45 12.03 3.66
C LEU A 176 10.93 12.42 3.57
N LYS A 177 11.79 11.82 4.41
CA LYS A 177 13.23 12.13 4.40
C LYS A 177 13.87 11.80 3.04
N THR A 178 13.53 10.66 2.46
CA THR A 178 14.05 10.23 1.15
C THR A 178 13.43 11.05 0.03
N ASP A 179 12.15 11.41 0.14
CA ASP A 179 11.46 12.28 -0.81
C ASP A 179 12.14 13.66 -0.90
N ILE A 180 12.51 14.25 0.24
CA ILE A 180 13.28 15.50 0.28
C ILE A 180 14.66 15.34 -0.38
N MET A 181 15.38 14.25 -0.10
CA MET A 181 16.67 13.97 -0.75
C MET A 181 16.51 13.78 -2.27
N MET A 182 15.40 13.19 -2.71
CA MET A 182 15.08 13.02 -4.13
C MET A 182 15.00 14.36 -4.86
N THR A 183 14.40 15.38 -4.25
CA THR A 183 14.30 16.72 -4.87
C THR A 183 15.65 17.41 -5.06
N GLN A 184 16.66 17.04 -4.27
CA GLN A 184 18.03 17.56 -4.41
C GLN A 184 18.79 16.84 -5.53
N SER A 185 18.42 15.60 -5.81
CA SER A 185 19.14 14.73 -6.72
C SER A 185 18.53 14.70 -8.13
N ILE A 186 17.23 14.99 -8.28
CA ILE A 186 16.49 14.93 -9.55
C ILE A 186 15.68 16.22 -9.73
N ASN A 187 16.09 17.06 -10.66
CA ASN A 187 15.51 18.41 -10.85
C ASN A 187 14.17 18.45 -11.60
N ASN A 188 13.75 17.34 -12.23
CA ASN A 188 12.57 17.33 -13.13
C ASN A 188 11.41 16.54 -12.52
N ILE A 189 11.24 16.58 -11.21
CA ILE A 189 10.05 16.09 -10.52
C ILE A 189 9.27 17.33 -10.07
N ASP A 190 8.04 17.47 -10.55
CA ASP A 190 7.19 18.61 -10.21
C ASP A 190 6.45 18.41 -8.89
N ILE A 191 5.98 17.18 -8.64
CA ILE A 191 5.16 16.82 -7.48
C ILE A 191 5.60 15.47 -6.94
N ILE A 192 5.68 15.34 -5.61
CA ILE A 192 5.81 14.07 -4.89
C ILE A 192 4.56 13.90 -4.01
N ILE A 193 3.80 12.86 -4.27
CA ILE A 193 2.78 12.33 -3.37
C ILE A 193 3.43 11.20 -2.59
N GLY A 194 3.69 11.44 -1.30
CA GLY A 194 4.48 10.54 -0.47
C GLY A 194 3.66 9.65 0.45
N GLY A 195 4.30 8.58 0.96
CA GLY A 195 3.78 7.66 1.97
C GLY A 195 4.89 7.14 2.88
N HIS A 196 4.67 6.03 3.56
CA HIS A 196 5.62 5.28 4.40
C HIS A 196 6.00 5.93 5.74
N SER A 197 6.13 7.23 5.80
CA SER A 197 6.54 7.94 7.03
C SER A 197 5.37 8.33 7.94
N HIS A 198 4.14 8.07 7.49
CA HIS A 198 2.90 8.28 8.25
C HIS A 198 2.64 9.74 8.66
N HIS A 199 3.28 10.71 8.02
CA HIS A 199 3.08 12.12 8.33
C HIS A 199 1.83 12.66 7.61
N ALA A 200 1.06 13.49 8.29
CA ALA A 200 0.14 14.42 7.67
C ALA A 200 0.86 15.77 7.61
N ILE A 201 1.28 16.18 6.44
CA ILE A 201 1.97 17.45 6.22
C ILE A 201 1.25 18.23 5.15
N ASP A 202 1.15 19.54 5.35
CA ASP A 202 0.72 20.47 4.32
C ASP A 202 1.71 20.46 3.15
N ALA A 203 1.24 20.80 1.97
CA ALA A 203 2.10 20.80 0.81
C ALA A 203 3.23 21.81 0.95
N VAL A 204 4.46 21.34 0.82
CA VAL A 204 5.65 22.15 0.93
C VAL A 204 6.45 22.11 -0.37
N LYS A 205 6.92 23.27 -0.83
CA LYS A 205 7.83 23.36 -1.97
C LYS A 205 9.28 23.26 -1.49
N VAL A 206 9.92 22.16 -1.88
CA VAL A 206 11.35 21.92 -1.62
C VAL A 206 12.08 21.96 -2.96
N ASN A 207 13.02 22.88 -3.11
CA ASN A 207 13.60 23.22 -4.41
C ASN A 207 12.49 23.61 -5.41
N ASN A 208 12.31 22.84 -6.48
CA ASN A 208 11.25 23.06 -7.48
C ASN A 208 10.12 22.04 -7.38
N THR A 209 10.12 21.16 -6.41
CA THR A 209 9.16 20.05 -6.23
C THR A 209 8.19 20.33 -5.10
N ILE A 210 6.91 20.10 -5.33
CA ILE A 210 5.86 20.15 -4.29
C ILE A 210 5.75 18.76 -3.66
N ILE A 211 5.85 18.67 -2.31
CA ILE A 211 5.73 17.41 -1.55
C ILE A 211 4.48 17.49 -0.68
N HIS A 212 3.64 16.45 -0.69
CA HIS A 212 2.44 16.35 0.14
C HIS A 212 2.24 14.92 0.64
N GLN A 213 1.77 14.75 1.91
CA GLN A 213 1.39 13.46 2.50
C GLN A 213 0.14 13.60 3.36
N SER A 214 -0.72 12.57 3.41
CA SER A 214 -2.05 12.63 4.04
C SER A 214 -2.18 11.80 5.33
N GLY A 215 -1.09 11.46 6.00
CA GLY A 215 -1.12 10.77 7.29
C GLY A 215 -1.12 9.25 7.18
N VAL A 216 -1.88 8.58 8.05
CA VAL A 216 -1.92 7.11 8.16
C VAL A 216 -3.31 6.63 8.59
N ARG A 217 -3.66 5.40 8.22
CA ARG A 217 -4.89 4.69 8.64
C ARG A 217 -6.17 5.49 8.38
N GLY A 218 -6.16 6.23 7.27
CA GLY A 218 -7.32 7.02 6.87
C GLY A 218 -7.58 8.24 7.73
N SER A 219 -6.57 8.79 8.41
CA SER A 219 -6.71 9.99 9.25
C SER A 219 -7.08 11.24 8.45
N HIS A 220 -6.58 11.37 7.23
CA HIS A 220 -6.81 12.53 6.36
C HIS A 220 -6.95 12.12 4.89
N VAL A 221 -7.59 12.98 4.11
CA VAL A 221 -7.55 12.98 2.65
C VAL A 221 -6.76 14.20 2.21
N GLY A 222 -5.67 13.98 1.47
CA GLY A 222 -4.87 15.06 0.90
C GLY A 222 -5.50 15.59 -0.39
N ILE A 223 -5.61 16.90 -0.51
CA ILE A 223 -6.06 17.62 -1.71
C ILE A 223 -4.99 18.65 -2.06
N LEU A 224 -4.48 18.56 -3.27
CA LEU A 224 -3.51 19.51 -3.81
C LEU A 224 -4.08 20.10 -5.12
N ASP A 225 -4.35 21.39 -5.13
CA ASP A 225 -4.72 22.12 -6.32
C ASP A 225 -3.48 22.80 -6.91
N ILE A 226 -3.16 22.51 -8.17
CA ILE A 226 -2.05 23.15 -8.90
C ILE A 226 -2.59 24.08 -9.97
N TYR A 227 -2.00 25.28 -10.05
CA TYR A 227 -2.38 26.31 -11.02
C TYR A 227 -1.32 26.36 -12.13
N ILE A 228 -1.76 26.14 -13.36
CA ILE A 228 -0.89 26.02 -14.53
C ILE A 228 -1.17 27.19 -15.48
N ASN A 229 -0.10 27.85 -15.91
CA ASN A 229 -0.15 28.87 -16.96
C ASN A 229 1.08 28.74 -17.86
N ASP A 230 0.86 28.82 -19.18
CA ASP A 230 1.92 28.71 -20.20
C ASP A 230 2.88 27.52 -19.99
N GLY A 231 2.31 26.35 -19.65
CA GLY A 231 3.09 25.11 -19.46
C GLY A 231 3.93 25.08 -18.19
N LYS A 232 3.65 25.92 -17.21
CA LYS A 232 4.36 25.97 -15.91
C LYS A 232 3.40 25.99 -14.75
N ILE A 233 3.77 25.32 -13.64
CA ILE A 233 3.07 25.45 -12.37
C ILE A 233 3.43 26.83 -11.79
N VAL A 234 2.45 27.74 -11.73
CA VAL A 234 2.62 29.11 -11.24
C VAL A 234 2.22 29.27 -9.78
N GLY A 235 1.54 28.29 -9.21
CA GLY A 235 1.14 28.26 -7.79
C GLY A 235 0.45 26.96 -7.43
N PHE A 236 0.21 26.77 -6.16
CA PHE A 236 -0.58 25.66 -5.62
C PHE A 236 -1.30 26.08 -4.35
N SER A 237 -2.34 25.34 -3.99
CA SER A 237 -2.97 25.36 -2.67
C SER A 237 -3.28 23.92 -2.25
N ASP A 238 -3.36 23.68 -0.96
CA ASP A 238 -3.57 22.34 -0.43
C ASP A 238 -4.52 22.32 0.77
N LYS A 239 -5.00 21.13 1.09
CA LYS A 239 -5.75 20.82 2.28
C LYS A 239 -5.49 19.37 2.67
N ASN A 240 -5.20 19.14 3.95
CA ASN A 240 -5.36 17.83 4.56
C ASN A 240 -6.70 17.82 5.30
N ILE A 241 -7.75 17.22 4.68
CA ILE A 241 -9.07 17.14 5.29
C ILE A 241 -9.07 16.00 6.31
N GLU A 242 -9.24 16.34 7.59
CA GLU A 242 -9.32 15.37 8.68
C GLU A 242 -10.55 14.48 8.54
N ASN A 243 -10.35 13.18 8.60
CA ASN A 243 -11.41 12.18 8.57
C ASN A 243 -11.99 11.98 9.99
N THR A 244 -12.93 12.81 10.37
CA THR A 244 -13.57 12.72 11.67
C THR A 244 -14.67 11.66 11.70
N GLY A 245 -14.95 11.09 12.88
CA GLY A 245 -16.07 10.16 13.06
C GLY A 245 -17.48 10.75 12.82
N LYS A 246 -17.56 12.06 12.53
CA LYS A 246 -18.81 12.77 12.19
C LYS A 246 -19.18 12.67 10.72
N ILE A 247 -18.23 12.28 9.86
CA ILE A 247 -18.44 12.14 8.41
C ILE A 247 -19.20 10.84 8.17
N ALA A 248 -20.32 10.93 7.44
CA ALA A 248 -21.09 9.74 7.08
C ALA A 248 -20.30 8.89 6.05
N PRO A 249 -20.24 7.55 6.22
CA PRO A 249 -19.63 6.66 5.24
C PRO A 249 -20.31 6.76 3.86
N ASP A 250 -19.53 6.65 2.80
CA ASP A 250 -20.09 6.55 1.43
C ASP A 250 -20.89 5.27 1.28
N LYS A 251 -22.13 5.39 0.82
CA LYS A 251 -23.08 4.26 0.75
C LYS A 251 -22.65 3.18 -0.24
N GLN A 252 -22.01 3.55 -1.33
CA GLN A 252 -21.69 2.61 -2.40
C GLN A 252 -20.48 1.74 -2.02
N ILE A 253 -19.38 2.35 -1.53
CA ILE A 253 -18.24 1.58 -1.06
C ILE A 253 -18.56 0.83 0.24
N THR A 254 -19.48 1.32 1.07
CA THR A 254 -19.99 0.58 2.24
C THR A 254 -20.66 -0.73 1.81
N LYS A 255 -21.52 -0.69 0.79
CA LYS A 255 -22.16 -1.89 0.25
C LYS A 255 -21.10 -2.88 -0.25
N LEU A 256 -20.15 -2.39 -1.03
CA LEU A 256 -19.05 -3.21 -1.56
C LEU A 256 -18.19 -3.82 -0.43
N PHE A 257 -17.88 -3.05 0.59
CA PHE A 257 -17.18 -3.53 1.78
C PHE A 257 -17.92 -4.69 2.48
N MET A 258 -19.23 -4.54 2.70
CA MET A 258 -20.05 -5.57 3.35
C MET A 258 -20.08 -6.89 2.55
N GLU A 259 -20.12 -6.80 1.22
CA GLU A 259 -20.05 -7.97 0.34
C GLU A 259 -18.70 -8.72 0.51
N TYR A 260 -17.59 -8.00 0.54
CA TYR A 260 -16.27 -8.60 0.78
C TYR A 260 -16.08 -9.13 2.20
N GLU A 261 -16.69 -8.47 3.18
CA GLU A 261 -16.68 -8.93 4.57
C GLU A 261 -17.36 -10.31 4.70
N GLU A 262 -18.51 -10.50 4.07
CA GLU A 262 -19.21 -11.79 4.08
C GLU A 262 -18.42 -12.87 3.34
N ILE A 263 -17.85 -12.58 2.16
CA ILE A 263 -16.98 -13.51 1.44
C ILE A 263 -15.77 -13.91 2.30
N ALA A 264 -15.14 -12.97 2.98
CA ALA A 264 -14.01 -13.23 3.85
C ALA A 264 -14.42 -14.09 5.06
N LYS A 265 -15.53 -13.77 5.71
CA LYS A 265 -16.09 -14.53 6.84
C LYS A 265 -16.38 -15.98 6.44
N GLU A 266 -16.98 -16.21 5.28
CA GLU A 266 -17.28 -17.56 4.78
C GLU A 266 -16.01 -18.37 4.59
N LYS A 267 -15.01 -17.83 3.86
CA LYS A 267 -13.72 -18.50 3.64
C LYS A 267 -12.99 -18.84 4.95
N LEU A 268 -13.18 -18.02 5.99
CA LEU A 268 -12.50 -18.14 7.25
C LEU A 268 -13.20 -19.05 8.26
N ARG A 269 -14.50 -19.31 8.07
CA ARG A 269 -15.26 -20.29 8.87
C ARG A 269 -14.81 -21.72 8.62
N LYS A 270 -14.09 -22.00 7.52
CA LYS A 270 -13.61 -23.35 7.22
C LYS A 270 -12.80 -23.93 8.37
N ILE A 271 -13.27 -25.04 8.95
CA ILE A 271 -12.56 -25.78 9.99
C ILE A 271 -11.34 -26.46 9.36
N VAL A 272 -10.17 -26.27 9.95
CA VAL A 272 -8.89 -26.78 9.46
C VAL A 272 -8.20 -27.72 10.46
N ALA A 273 -8.61 -27.68 11.75
CA ALA A 273 -8.03 -28.50 12.80
C ALA A 273 -9.02 -28.65 13.97
N LYS A 274 -8.64 -29.48 14.95
CA LYS A 274 -9.27 -29.57 16.25
C LYS A 274 -8.18 -29.42 17.32
N ALA A 275 -8.32 -28.46 18.22
CA ALA A 275 -7.45 -28.32 19.38
C ALA A 275 -7.98 -29.21 20.51
N ASN A 276 -7.14 -30.10 21.05
CA ASN A 276 -7.51 -31.00 22.14
C ASN A 276 -7.52 -30.27 23.50
N GLU A 277 -6.81 -29.17 23.57
CA GLU A 277 -6.75 -28.26 24.72
C GLU A 277 -6.74 -26.80 24.24
N THR A 278 -6.88 -25.86 25.18
CA THR A 278 -6.72 -24.44 24.86
C THR A 278 -5.25 -24.12 24.67
N LEU A 279 -4.88 -23.59 23.50
CA LEU A 279 -3.55 -23.07 23.23
C LEU A 279 -3.49 -21.64 23.78
N VAL A 280 -2.65 -21.45 24.77
CA VAL A 280 -2.51 -20.16 25.49
C VAL A 280 -1.37 -19.37 24.85
N TYR A 281 -1.64 -18.09 24.54
CA TYR A 281 -0.66 -17.12 24.14
C TYR A 281 -0.05 -16.41 25.35
N ASN A 282 1.27 -16.26 25.35
CA ASN A 282 1.98 -15.43 26.32
C ASN A 282 3.25 -14.86 25.69
N ILE A 283 3.42 -13.53 25.76
CA ILE A 283 4.57 -12.85 25.14
C ILE A 283 5.81 -12.86 26.03
N THR A 284 5.63 -12.97 27.33
CA THR A 284 6.72 -12.85 28.33
C THR A 284 7.13 -14.16 28.96
N ASN A 285 6.27 -15.18 28.91
CA ASN A 285 6.51 -16.46 29.51
C ASN A 285 6.33 -17.61 28.52
N GLU A 286 6.88 -18.75 28.84
CA GLU A 286 6.65 -20.00 28.13
C GLU A 286 5.15 -20.31 28.04
N CYS A 287 4.69 -20.77 26.85
CA CYS A 287 3.30 -21.13 26.63
C CYS A 287 3.17 -22.30 25.65
N ASN A 288 2.10 -23.10 25.84
CA ASN A 288 1.87 -24.29 25.02
C ASN A 288 1.64 -23.99 23.55
N TYR A 289 1.15 -22.79 23.20
CA TYR A 289 0.96 -22.45 21.78
C TYR A 289 2.30 -22.23 21.07
N THR A 290 3.21 -21.49 21.66
CA THR A 290 4.55 -21.28 21.09
C THR A 290 5.34 -22.59 21.07
N ASN A 291 5.26 -23.39 22.14
CA ASN A 291 5.91 -24.69 22.20
C ASN A 291 5.43 -25.63 21.09
N LEU A 292 4.12 -25.69 20.84
CA LEU A 292 3.57 -26.48 19.72
C LEU A 292 4.18 -26.10 18.36
N ILE A 293 4.42 -24.81 18.15
CA ILE A 293 5.04 -24.33 16.89
C ILE A 293 6.52 -24.72 16.84
N VAL A 294 7.25 -24.55 17.94
CA VAL A 294 8.68 -24.92 18.03
C VAL A 294 8.85 -26.42 17.80
N ASP A 295 8.06 -27.24 18.46
CA ASP A 295 8.09 -28.71 18.31
C ASP A 295 7.79 -29.14 16.88
N TYR A 296 6.79 -28.49 16.25
CA TYR A 296 6.50 -28.74 14.84
C TYR A 296 7.67 -28.38 13.91
N LEU A 297 8.30 -27.24 14.12
CA LEU A 297 9.44 -26.79 13.30
C LEU A 297 10.63 -27.71 13.50
N TYR A 298 10.96 -28.04 14.76
CA TYR A 298 12.03 -28.95 15.12
C TYR A 298 11.88 -30.32 14.40
N ASN A 299 10.70 -30.91 14.49
CA ASN A 299 10.44 -32.22 13.87
C ASN A 299 10.38 -32.15 12.34
N LYS A 300 9.85 -31.05 11.77
CA LYS A 300 9.67 -30.93 10.32
C LYS A 300 10.97 -30.69 9.58
N TYR A 301 11.90 -29.97 10.18
CA TYR A 301 13.14 -29.55 9.52
C TYR A 301 14.36 -30.34 10.00
N GLU A 302 14.18 -31.32 10.88
CA GLU A 302 15.25 -32.19 11.39
C GLU A 302 16.46 -31.38 11.84
N CYS A 303 16.24 -30.28 12.56
CA CYS A 303 17.28 -29.36 13.02
C CYS A 303 17.76 -29.70 14.44
N ASP A 304 18.96 -29.25 14.80
CA ASP A 304 19.53 -29.47 16.16
C ASP A 304 18.79 -28.66 17.23
N PHE A 305 18.21 -27.51 16.87
CA PHE A 305 17.37 -26.69 17.74
C PHE A 305 16.40 -25.84 16.88
N ALA A 306 15.28 -25.44 17.49
CA ALA A 306 14.32 -24.51 16.89
C ALA A 306 14.01 -23.37 17.88
N LEU A 307 14.01 -22.14 17.38
CA LEU A 307 13.67 -20.94 18.13
C LEU A 307 12.60 -20.15 17.38
N VAL A 308 11.63 -19.64 18.12
CA VAL A 308 10.64 -18.70 17.59
C VAL A 308 10.43 -17.55 18.56
N ASN A 309 10.12 -16.37 18.02
CA ASN A 309 9.68 -15.26 18.86
C ASN A 309 8.24 -15.53 19.33
N SER A 310 7.95 -15.33 20.62
CA SER A 310 6.62 -15.53 21.20
C SER A 310 5.53 -14.67 20.55
N GLY A 311 5.89 -13.52 19.96
CA GLY A 311 4.98 -12.69 19.16
C GLY A 311 4.46 -13.33 17.87
N ILE A 312 4.91 -14.55 17.50
CA ILE A 312 4.37 -15.33 16.38
C ILE A 312 2.90 -15.72 16.61
N THR A 313 2.49 -15.84 17.88
CA THR A 313 1.09 -16.04 18.30
C THR A 313 0.60 -14.76 18.96
N GLN A 314 -0.64 -14.35 18.68
CA GLN A 314 -1.15 -13.07 19.19
C GLN A 314 -2.44 -13.22 20.03
N HIS A 315 -2.98 -14.43 20.13
CA HIS A 315 -4.21 -14.70 20.88
C HIS A 315 -4.36 -16.19 21.19
N ASN A 316 -5.19 -16.49 22.17
CA ASN A 316 -5.48 -17.87 22.54
C ASN A 316 -6.33 -18.57 21.48
N VAL A 317 -6.07 -19.86 21.26
CA VAL A 317 -6.94 -20.76 20.49
C VAL A 317 -7.68 -21.67 21.43
N LYS A 318 -8.99 -21.52 21.57
CA LYS A 318 -9.81 -22.31 22.48
C LYS A 318 -9.86 -23.79 22.05
N LYS A 319 -9.92 -24.70 23.02
CA LYS A 319 -10.21 -26.13 22.80
C LYS A 319 -11.46 -26.29 21.92
N GLY A 320 -11.39 -27.18 20.93
CA GLY A 320 -12.49 -27.49 20.03
C GLY A 320 -12.13 -27.31 18.55
N LYS A 321 -13.13 -27.00 17.72
CA LYS A 321 -12.93 -26.79 16.29
C LYS A 321 -12.14 -25.52 16.03
N VAL A 322 -11.08 -25.61 15.24
CA VAL A 322 -10.21 -24.52 14.85
C VAL A 322 -10.46 -24.17 13.39
N SER A 323 -10.94 -22.97 13.14
CA SER A 323 -11.16 -22.45 11.79
C SER A 323 -9.95 -21.70 11.27
N LYS A 324 -9.91 -21.44 9.97
CA LYS A 324 -8.86 -20.60 9.37
C LYS A 324 -8.70 -19.25 10.04
N LYS A 325 -9.77 -18.69 10.60
CA LYS A 325 -9.75 -17.40 11.32
C LYS A 325 -8.71 -17.37 12.45
N HIS A 326 -8.52 -18.48 13.16
CA HIS A 326 -7.58 -18.56 14.28
C HIS A 326 -6.11 -18.44 13.86
N PHE A 327 -5.79 -18.66 12.58
CA PHE A 327 -4.42 -18.54 12.06
C PHE A 327 -4.15 -17.24 11.32
N LEU A 328 -5.10 -16.32 11.23
CA LEU A 328 -4.92 -15.06 10.51
C LEU A 328 -4.06 -14.04 11.27
N PHE A 329 -4.08 -14.14 12.57
CA PHE A 329 -3.34 -13.24 13.48
C PHE A 329 -1.99 -13.82 13.90
N SER A 330 -1.66 -15.04 13.49
CA SER A 330 -0.33 -15.60 13.64
C SER A 330 0.47 -15.28 12.38
N SER A 331 1.11 -14.12 12.38
CA SER A 331 2.09 -13.75 11.35
C SER A 331 3.32 -14.62 11.58
N ILE A 332 3.44 -15.72 10.85
CA ILE A 332 4.71 -16.46 10.73
C ILE A 332 5.62 -15.57 9.86
N TYR A 333 6.09 -14.48 10.42
CA TYR A 333 7.22 -13.74 9.88
C TYR A 333 8.47 -14.36 10.51
N TYR A 334 9.35 -14.84 9.65
CA TYR A 334 10.67 -15.40 9.94
C TYR A 334 10.73 -16.90 10.32
N ILE A 335 10.89 -17.72 9.30
CA ILE A 335 11.71 -18.92 9.44
C ILE A 335 13.11 -18.51 8.95
N ILE A 336 14.03 -18.29 9.88
CA ILE A 336 15.44 -18.21 9.56
C ILE A 336 15.87 -19.64 9.24
N LYS A 337 16.34 -19.86 8.00
CA LYS A 337 17.07 -21.08 7.64
C LYS A 337 18.46 -21.02 8.20
#